data_02a69162d79acde78fc36eb43c72d84d
#
_entry.id   02a69162d79acde78fc36eb43c72d84d
#
_cell.length_a   1.000
_cell.length_b   1.000
_cell.length_c   1.000
_cell.angle_alpha   90.00
_cell.angle_beta   90.00
_cell.angle_gamma   90.00
#
_symmetry.space_group_name_H-M   'P 1'
#
loop_
_entity.id
_entity.type
_entity.pdbx_description
1 polymer ?
#
loop_
_entity_poly.entity_id
_entity_poly.type
_entity_poly.pdbx_seq_one_letter_code
_entity_poly.pdbx_strand_id
1 'polypeptide(L)'
;MITISVCMIVKNEERVLERCLDSLRGLMDELIIVDTGSADRTKEIAARYTDKIYDFAWVGDFSAARNFAFSKASCEYIYSADADEVIGEKNRESFLRLKETLLPEIEIVQMYYGNQLSHGTIYNFDRELRPKLFKRLRSFVWTETIHETVRLTPVVFDSEIEITHLPEKNHADRDLAVFRKLTEGDKTLSERLFGIYARELFISGKESDFAAAEEFFTRAADGDLSMDQMKEALCVVVKAARLRGDYLKMYRYAMKDIASEGVSEVCYELGEYYLGAGLYDEAAMWFYNAVHEAGSILNIRCSGDLALNGLAESYEKLGLAQQAREYRVKAIAWKADAGD
;
A
#
# COMPACT_ATOMS: atom_id res chain seq x y z
N MET A 1 4.03 30.67 -15.54
CA MET A 1 4.63 29.34 -15.31
C MET A 1 5.08 29.29 -13.86
N ILE A 2 4.60 28.32 -13.09
CA ILE A 2 4.99 28.14 -11.69
C ILE A 2 6.42 27.57 -11.59
N THR A 3 7.10 27.82 -10.46
CA THR A 3 8.40 27.22 -10.13
C THR A 3 8.23 26.05 -9.16
N ILE A 4 9.01 24.98 -9.34
CA ILE A 4 8.85 23.72 -8.61
C ILE A 4 10.18 23.28 -7.98
N SER A 5 10.18 23.10 -6.65
CA SER A 5 11.21 22.37 -5.93
C SER A 5 10.81 20.88 -5.86
N VAL A 6 11.63 20.00 -6.42
CA VAL A 6 11.49 18.56 -6.16
C VAL A 6 12.15 18.25 -4.82
N CYS A 7 11.41 17.66 -3.90
CA CYS A 7 11.91 17.20 -2.61
C CYS A 7 11.84 15.65 -2.56
N MET A 8 12.94 15.02 -2.23
CA MET A 8 13.07 13.58 -2.18
C MET A 8 13.81 13.15 -0.91
N ILE A 9 13.32 12.13 -0.23
CA ILE A 9 14.03 11.44 0.84
C ILE A 9 14.57 10.12 0.29
N VAL A 10 15.82 9.80 0.53
CA VAL A 10 16.48 8.61 -0.05
C VAL A 10 17.25 7.82 0.98
N LYS A 11 17.34 6.49 0.75
CA LYS A 11 18.22 5.60 1.49
C LYS A 11 18.54 4.34 0.67
N ASN A 12 19.79 4.19 0.22
CA ASN A 12 20.25 3.01 -0.55
C ASN A 12 19.45 2.79 -1.85
N GLU A 13 19.32 3.85 -2.66
CA GLU A 13 18.54 3.89 -3.90
C GLU A 13 19.44 3.95 -5.16
N GLU A 14 20.71 3.49 -5.08
CA GLU A 14 21.67 3.61 -6.18
C GLU A 14 21.20 3.02 -7.52
N ARG A 15 20.27 2.05 -7.50
CA ARG A 15 19.78 1.36 -8.69
C ARG A 15 18.66 2.10 -9.42
N VAL A 16 17.86 2.87 -8.70
CA VAL A 16 16.62 3.49 -9.23
C VAL A 16 16.70 5.00 -9.32
N LEU A 17 17.50 5.65 -8.47
CA LEU A 17 17.56 7.10 -8.33
C LEU A 17 17.90 7.81 -9.65
N GLU A 18 18.88 7.33 -10.41
CA GLU A 18 19.29 7.95 -11.67
C GLU A 18 18.13 7.98 -12.69
N ARG A 19 17.42 6.87 -12.85
CA ARG A 19 16.23 6.76 -13.70
C ARG A 19 15.12 7.73 -13.28
N CYS A 20 14.85 7.85 -11.99
CA CYS A 20 13.87 8.80 -11.46
C CYS A 20 14.28 10.24 -11.80
N LEU A 21 15.50 10.63 -11.46
CA LEU A 21 16.00 11.99 -11.68
C LEU A 21 16.06 12.38 -13.16
N ASP A 22 16.39 11.43 -14.04
CA ASP A 22 16.36 11.64 -15.49
C ASP A 22 14.94 11.94 -15.99
N SER A 23 13.93 11.24 -15.47
CA SER A 23 12.52 11.47 -15.83
C SER A 23 12.02 12.86 -15.41
N LEU A 24 12.65 13.46 -14.40
CA LEU A 24 12.29 14.79 -13.85
C LEU A 24 13.05 15.95 -14.50
N ARG A 25 14.06 15.68 -15.34
CA ARG A 25 14.86 16.76 -16.00
C ARG A 25 13.97 17.71 -16.78
N GLY A 26 14.12 19.01 -16.54
CA GLY A 26 13.37 20.09 -17.18
C GLY A 26 11.92 20.26 -16.67
N LEU A 27 11.46 19.42 -15.75
CA LEU A 27 10.19 19.61 -15.03
C LEU A 27 10.39 20.41 -13.73
N MET A 28 11.57 20.32 -13.13
CA MET A 28 11.95 20.96 -11.88
C MET A 28 12.80 22.20 -12.08
N ASP A 29 12.69 23.17 -11.17
CA ASP A 29 13.54 24.37 -11.08
C ASP A 29 14.57 24.24 -9.93
N GLU A 30 14.29 23.37 -8.97
CA GLU A 30 15.13 23.07 -7.83
C GLU A 30 15.02 21.58 -7.47
N LEU A 31 16.14 20.95 -7.09
CA LEU A 31 16.17 19.57 -6.60
C LEU A 31 16.81 19.52 -5.21
N ILE A 32 16.07 18.96 -4.25
CA ILE A 32 16.49 18.79 -2.86
C ILE A 32 16.47 17.30 -2.55
N ILE A 33 17.61 16.77 -2.17
CA ILE A 33 17.78 15.38 -1.74
C ILE A 33 18.08 15.35 -0.25
N VAL A 34 17.31 14.58 0.50
CA VAL A 34 17.56 14.32 1.92
C VAL A 34 17.94 12.85 2.08
N ASP A 35 19.22 12.63 2.38
CA ASP A 35 19.76 11.28 2.63
C ASP A 35 19.57 10.89 4.08
N THR A 36 18.93 9.74 4.31
CA THR A 36 18.62 9.21 5.65
C THR A 36 19.60 8.13 6.12
N GLY A 37 20.83 8.17 5.59
CA GLY A 37 21.93 7.28 5.96
C GLY A 37 22.17 6.18 4.94
N SER A 38 22.36 6.54 3.67
CA SER A 38 22.79 5.62 2.61
C SER A 38 24.22 5.16 2.82
N ALA A 39 24.46 3.87 2.55
CA ALA A 39 25.75 3.22 2.58
C ALA A 39 26.26 2.83 1.19
N ASP A 40 25.46 3.03 0.16
CA ASP A 40 25.75 2.76 -1.25
C ASP A 40 26.10 4.06 -2.02
N ARG A 41 26.03 4.02 -3.34
CA ARG A 41 26.37 5.16 -4.21
C ARG A 41 25.23 6.20 -4.38
N THR A 42 24.16 6.12 -3.60
CA THR A 42 23.01 7.03 -3.69
C THR A 42 23.44 8.49 -3.67
N LYS A 43 24.26 8.91 -2.72
CA LYS A 43 24.73 10.31 -2.60
C LYS A 43 25.64 10.72 -3.77
N GLU A 44 26.47 9.82 -4.26
CA GLU A 44 27.31 10.07 -5.43
C GLU A 44 26.48 10.30 -6.69
N ILE A 45 25.42 9.50 -6.88
CA ILE A 45 24.47 9.68 -8.00
C ILE A 45 23.73 11.01 -7.86
N ALA A 46 23.17 11.31 -6.68
CA ALA A 46 22.46 12.55 -6.40
C ALA A 46 23.32 13.80 -6.72
N ALA A 47 24.62 13.76 -6.39
CA ALA A 47 25.55 14.86 -6.60
C ALA A 47 25.78 15.22 -8.08
N ARG A 48 25.39 14.38 -9.04
CA ARG A 48 25.41 14.69 -10.47
C ARG A 48 24.26 15.60 -10.91
N TYR A 49 23.24 15.75 -10.07
CA TYR A 49 22.00 16.46 -10.39
C TYR A 49 21.80 17.72 -9.55
N THR A 50 22.33 17.77 -8.32
CA THR A 50 22.18 18.89 -7.40
C THR A 50 23.32 18.94 -6.38
N ASP A 51 23.61 20.15 -5.89
CA ASP A 51 24.45 20.40 -4.73
C ASP A 51 23.65 20.49 -3.42
N LYS A 52 22.29 20.49 -3.50
CA LYS A 52 21.38 20.58 -2.35
C LYS A 52 21.07 19.18 -1.78
N ILE A 53 22.12 18.53 -1.26
CA ILE A 53 22.03 17.24 -0.60
C ILE A 53 22.22 17.45 0.91
N TYR A 54 21.25 16.97 1.70
CA TYR A 54 21.23 17.13 3.14
C TYR A 54 21.22 15.78 3.83
N ASP A 55 22.03 15.63 4.87
CA ASP A 55 21.96 14.46 5.74
C ASP A 55 20.89 14.64 6.80
N PHE A 56 20.09 13.60 7.03
CA PHE A 56 19.08 13.54 8.06
C PHE A 56 19.25 12.25 8.86
N ALA A 57 19.56 12.38 10.16
CA ALA A 57 19.66 11.22 11.03
C ALA A 57 18.28 10.52 11.13
N TRP A 58 18.23 9.27 10.71
CA TRP A 58 16.98 8.50 10.70
C TRP A 58 16.44 8.29 12.13
N VAL A 59 15.25 8.76 12.38
CA VAL A 59 14.57 8.68 13.69
C VAL A 59 13.39 7.70 13.70
N GLY A 60 13.24 6.89 12.65
CA GLY A 60 12.12 5.96 12.52
C GLY A 60 10.81 6.63 12.07
N ASP A 61 10.86 7.82 11.50
CA ASP A 61 9.72 8.65 11.13
C ASP A 61 9.93 9.28 9.74
N PHE A 62 9.15 8.82 8.76
CA PHE A 62 9.16 9.35 7.39
C PHE A 62 8.63 10.77 7.31
N SER A 63 7.61 11.10 8.12
CA SER A 63 7.03 12.43 8.10
C SER A 63 8.04 13.49 8.58
N ALA A 64 8.87 13.18 9.57
CA ALA A 64 9.94 14.06 10.03
C ALA A 64 10.97 14.33 8.92
N ALA A 65 11.37 13.30 8.16
CA ALA A 65 12.30 13.45 7.04
C ALA A 65 11.68 14.26 5.89
N ARG A 66 10.39 14.04 5.55
CA ARG A 66 9.69 14.84 4.51
C ARG A 66 9.51 16.30 4.95
N ASN A 67 9.11 16.54 6.18
CA ASN A 67 9.01 17.91 6.72
C ASN A 67 10.36 18.63 6.64
N PHE A 68 11.46 17.93 6.95
CA PHE A 68 12.81 18.49 6.81
C PHE A 68 13.14 18.81 5.34
N ALA A 69 12.83 17.90 4.40
CA ALA A 69 13.04 18.15 2.96
C ALA A 69 12.22 19.36 2.48
N PHE A 70 10.94 19.44 2.84
CA PHE A 70 10.06 20.56 2.49
C PHE A 70 10.56 21.90 3.05
N SER A 71 11.18 21.90 4.24
CA SER A 71 11.75 23.11 4.84
C SER A 71 12.92 23.69 4.05
N LYS A 72 13.54 22.92 3.15
CA LYS A 72 14.65 23.36 2.29
C LYS A 72 14.19 23.92 0.95
N ALA A 73 12.93 23.72 0.56
CA ALA A 73 12.36 24.17 -0.69
C ALA A 73 12.26 25.70 -0.76
N SER A 74 12.57 26.27 -1.95
CA SER A 74 12.51 27.72 -2.17
C SER A 74 11.52 28.14 -3.26
N CYS A 75 11.08 27.24 -4.16
CA CYS A 75 10.14 27.51 -5.24
C CYS A 75 8.70 27.72 -4.77
N GLU A 76 7.79 28.08 -5.70
CA GLU A 76 6.37 28.33 -5.40
C GLU A 76 5.62 27.04 -5.00
N TYR A 77 5.99 25.93 -5.63
CA TYR A 77 5.43 24.61 -5.36
C TYR A 77 6.53 23.61 -5.00
N ILE A 78 6.13 22.59 -4.25
CA ILE A 78 6.96 21.45 -3.87
C ILE A 78 6.37 20.21 -4.51
N TYR A 79 7.16 19.48 -5.30
CA TYR A 79 6.83 18.16 -5.79
C TYR A 79 7.49 17.11 -4.88
N SER A 80 6.65 16.28 -4.22
CA SER A 80 7.13 15.18 -3.38
C SER A 80 7.38 13.96 -4.26
N ALA A 81 8.64 13.59 -4.45
CA ALA A 81 9.04 12.44 -5.26
C ALA A 81 9.65 11.33 -4.40
N ASP A 82 9.41 10.08 -4.81
CA ASP A 82 10.11 8.91 -4.31
C ASP A 82 11.11 8.41 -5.37
N ALA A 83 12.21 7.78 -4.94
CA ALA A 83 13.34 7.46 -5.83
C ALA A 83 13.01 6.41 -6.92
N ASP A 84 11.97 5.62 -6.71
CA ASP A 84 11.47 4.56 -7.61
C ASP A 84 10.33 5.00 -8.54
N GLU A 85 10.02 6.30 -8.56
CA GLU A 85 9.00 6.90 -9.42
C GLU A 85 9.56 7.33 -10.76
N VAL A 86 8.76 7.22 -11.82
CA VAL A 86 9.10 7.67 -13.16
C VAL A 86 7.92 8.39 -13.81
N ILE A 87 8.17 9.57 -14.37
CA ILE A 87 7.22 10.29 -15.22
C ILE A 87 7.53 9.95 -16.68
N GLY A 88 6.66 9.16 -17.32
CA GLY A 88 6.79 8.80 -18.74
C GLY A 88 6.58 10.01 -19.68
N GLU A 89 7.01 9.89 -20.93
CA GLU A 89 7.05 11.00 -21.91
C GLU A 89 5.68 11.69 -22.10
N LYS A 90 4.60 10.91 -22.24
CA LYS A 90 3.23 11.43 -22.36
C LYS A 90 2.84 12.28 -21.13
N ASN A 91 3.17 11.82 -19.94
CA ASN A 91 2.85 12.50 -18.70
C ASN A 91 3.77 13.70 -18.47
N ARG A 92 4.98 13.68 -19.03
CA ARG A 92 5.91 14.81 -19.04
C ARG A 92 5.31 16.03 -19.75
N GLU A 93 4.73 15.85 -20.94
CA GLU A 93 4.05 16.93 -21.68
C GLU A 93 2.88 17.51 -20.87
N SER A 94 2.08 16.63 -20.26
CA SER A 94 0.97 17.04 -19.40
C SER A 94 1.46 17.81 -18.16
N PHE A 95 2.58 17.40 -17.58
CA PHE A 95 3.20 18.09 -16.45
C PHE A 95 3.73 19.49 -16.82
N LEU A 96 4.36 19.65 -17.99
CA LEU A 96 4.81 20.95 -18.50
C LEU A 96 3.60 21.87 -18.74
N ARG A 97 2.52 21.35 -19.33
CA ARG A 97 1.28 22.13 -19.51
C ARG A 97 0.68 22.52 -18.17
N LEU A 98 0.63 21.62 -17.18
CA LEU A 98 0.20 21.95 -15.82
C LEU A 98 1.04 23.08 -15.24
N LYS A 99 2.37 23.02 -15.38
CA LYS A 99 3.30 24.04 -14.90
C LYS A 99 3.02 25.43 -15.49
N GLU A 100 2.55 25.48 -16.74
CA GLU A 100 2.21 26.71 -17.44
C GLU A 100 0.83 27.28 -17.05
N THR A 101 -0.14 26.41 -16.80
CA THR A 101 -1.57 26.78 -16.71
C THR A 101 -2.17 26.66 -15.32
N LEU A 102 -1.42 26.15 -14.32
CA LEU A 102 -1.93 25.96 -12.97
C LEU A 102 -2.42 27.28 -12.38
N LEU A 103 -3.68 27.29 -11.95
CA LEU A 103 -4.30 28.46 -11.34
C LEU A 103 -3.71 28.72 -9.94
N PRO A 104 -3.49 29.97 -9.56
CA PRO A 104 -2.82 30.33 -8.32
C PRO A 104 -3.63 29.95 -7.04
N GLU A 105 -4.92 29.72 -7.13
CA GLU A 105 -5.76 29.23 -6.03
C GLU A 105 -5.55 27.77 -5.71
N ILE A 106 -5.02 26.96 -6.65
CA ILE A 106 -4.77 25.52 -6.42
C ILE A 106 -3.63 25.37 -5.43
N GLU A 107 -3.87 24.61 -4.39
CA GLU A 107 -2.93 24.43 -3.29
C GLU A 107 -2.32 23.03 -3.27
N ILE A 108 -3.05 22.03 -3.72
CA ILE A 108 -2.57 20.65 -3.92
C ILE A 108 -2.98 20.16 -5.30
N VAL A 109 -2.05 19.50 -6.01
CA VAL A 109 -2.37 18.72 -7.19
C VAL A 109 -2.20 17.25 -6.86
N GLN A 110 -3.26 16.47 -7.06
CA GLN A 110 -3.21 15.01 -7.04
C GLN A 110 -2.84 14.49 -8.43
N MET A 111 -2.04 13.44 -8.45
CA MET A 111 -1.62 12.73 -9.67
C MET A 111 -1.91 11.26 -9.50
N TYR A 112 -2.22 10.59 -10.60
CA TYR A 112 -2.38 9.15 -10.56
C TYR A 112 -1.07 8.44 -10.23
N TYR A 113 -1.15 7.48 -9.35
CA TYR A 113 -0.05 6.62 -8.96
C TYR A 113 -0.37 5.20 -9.46
N GLY A 114 0.30 4.79 -10.51
CA GLY A 114 0.02 3.57 -11.26
C GLY A 114 1.01 2.43 -11.01
N ASN A 115 0.72 1.26 -11.58
CA ASN A 115 1.54 0.04 -11.51
C ASN A 115 1.68 -0.53 -10.09
N GLN A 116 0.63 -0.43 -9.30
CA GLN A 116 0.69 -0.80 -7.90
C GLN A 116 0.56 -2.31 -7.68
N LEU A 117 -0.39 -2.97 -8.35
CA LEU A 117 -0.67 -4.39 -8.13
C LEU A 117 0.46 -5.32 -8.57
N SER A 118 1.23 -4.96 -9.60
CA SER A 118 2.35 -5.76 -10.07
C SER A 118 3.56 -5.78 -9.13
N HIS A 119 3.61 -4.87 -8.13
CA HIS A 119 4.73 -4.72 -7.22
C HIS A 119 4.38 -4.94 -5.73
N GLY A 120 3.21 -5.56 -5.44
CA GLY A 120 2.85 -5.93 -4.07
C GLY A 120 2.59 -4.73 -3.16
N THR A 121 1.78 -3.79 -3.61
CA THR A 121 1.36 -2.63 -2.83
C THR A 121 0.21 -2.98 -1.87
N ILE A 122 0.00 -2.14 -0.87
CA ILE A 122 -1.11 -2.25 0.10
C ILE A 122 -2.48 -1.88 -0.47
N TYR A 123 -2.57 -1.53 -1.76
CA TYR A 123 -3.81 -1.07 -2.38
C TYR A 123 -4.43 -2.19 -3.22
N ASN A 124 -5.77 -2.19 -3.25
CA ASN A 124 -6.57 -3.16 -4.01
C ASN A 124 -6.85 -2.71 -5.46
N PHE A 125 -6.15 -1.70 -5.94
CA PHE A 125 -6.30 -1.15 -7.28
C PHE A 125 -4.92 -0.77 -7.85
N ASP A 126 -4.81 -0.80 -9.17
CA ASP A 126 -3.54 -0.52 -9.85
C ASP A 126 -3.23 0.98 -9.96
N ARG A 127 -4.24 1.84 -9.84
CA ARG A 127 -4.13 3.29 -10.06
C ARG A 127 -4.95 4.06 -9.04
N GLU A 128 -4.33 5.01 -8.35
CA GLU A 128 -5.02 5.90 -7.40
C GLU A 128 -4.52 7.34 -7.50
N LEU A 129 -5.33 8.29 -7.08
CA LEU A 129 -4.91 9.69 -6.93
C LEU A 129 -4.12 9.88 -5.64
N ARG A 130 -2.90 10.42 -5.75
CA ARG A 130 -2.06 10.82 -4.61
C ARG A 130 -1.70 12.28 -4.69
N PRO A 131 -1.68 13.01 -3.56
CA PRO A 131 -1.16 14.36 -3.51
C PRO A 131 0.35 14.36 -3.77
N LYS A 132 0.77 15.05 -4.83
CA LYS A 132 2.16 15.08 -5.29
C LYS A 132 2.76 16.47 -5.37
N LEU A 133 1.96 17.49 -5.73
CA LEU A 133 2.42 18.87 -5.85
C LEU A 133 1.71 19.75 -4.81
N PHE A 134 2.48 20.49 -4.04
CA PHE A 134 2.01 21.25 -2.88
C PHE A 134 2.46 22.71 -2.98
N LYS A 135 1.56 23.67 -2.79
CA LYS A 135 1.89 25.09 -2.76
C LYS A 135 2.70 25.44 -1.52
N ARG A 136 3.95 25.86 -1.68
CA ARG A 136 4.90 26.07 -0.57
C ARG A 136 4.48 27.13 0.44
N LEU A 137 3.77 28.17 0.03
CA LEU A 137 3.30 29.25 0.92
C LEU A 137 2.26 28.79 1.95
N ARG A 138 1.73 27.56 1.81
CA ARG A 138 0.93 26.89 2.80
C ARG A 138 1.81 25.99 3.67
N SER A 139 1.54 25.93 4.97
CA SER A 139 2.21 25.01 5.89
C SER A 139 1.59 23.62 5.77
N PHE A 140 2.09 22.82 4.82
CA PHE A 140 1.76 21.40 4.75
C PHE A 140 2.68 20.63 5.68
N VAL A 141 2.10 19.93 6.64
CA VAL A 141 2.83 19.09 7.59
C VAL A 141 2.49 17.63 7.31
N TRP A 142 3.51 16.83 7.06
CA TRP A 142 3.39 15.39 6.97
C TRP A 142 3.15 14.81 8.35
N THR A 143 2.23 13.86 8.45
CA THR A 143 1.86 13.17 9.68
C THR A 143 1.98 11.67 9.47
N GLU A 144 1.97 10.91 10.56
CA GLU A 144 2.18 9.48 10.65
C GLU A 144 3.65 9.08 10.42
N THR A 145 4.15 8.16 11.21
CA THR A 145 5.55 7.70 11.16
C THR A 145 5.85 6.80 9.98
N ILE A 146 4.81 6.13 9.45
CA ILE A 146 4.84 5.23 8.30
C ILE A 146 3.58 5.43 7.47
N HIS A 147 3.65 5.24 6.14
CA HIS A 147 2.58 5.59 5.20
C HIS A 147 2.05 7.01 5.47
N GLU A 148 2.99 7.92 5.51
CA GLU A 148 2.78 9.33 5.86
C GLU A 148 1.74 10.00 4.96
N THR A 149 1.02 10.96 5.51
CA THR A 149 -0.05 11.68 4.80
C THR A 149 -0.04 13.17 5.08
N VAL A 150 -0.74 13.93 4.24
CA VAL A 150 -1.00 15.36 4.43
C VAL A 150 -2.50 15.55 4.60
N ARG A 151 -2.91 16.39 5.55
CA ARG A 151 -4.30 16.73 5.74
C ARG A 151 -4.82 17.56 4.55
N LEU A 152 -5.78 17.02 3.80
CA LEU A 152 -6.39 17.66 2.63
C LEU A 152 -7.54 18.58 3.05
N THR A 153 -7.22 19.82 3.44
CA THR A 153 -8.23 20.88 3.70
C THR A 153 -8.19 22.02 2.68
N PRO A 154 -7.14 22.13 1.84
CA PRO A 154 -6.99 23.19 0.84
C PRO A 154 -7.72 22.89 -0.48
N VAL A 155 -7.64 23.83 -1.45
CA VAL A 155 -8.15 23.64 -2.81
C VAL A 155 -7.30 22.58 -3.53
N VAL A 156 -7.94 21.46 -3.89
CA VAL A 156 -7.30 20.31 -4.53
C VAL A 156 -7.69 20.23 -6.00
N PHE A 157 -6.74 19.93 -6.86
CA PHE A 157 -6.95 19.67 -8.29
C PHE A 157 -6.48 18.26 -8.65
N ASP A 158 -7.37 17.45 -9.21
CA ASP A 158 -7.08 16.11 -9.69
C ASP A 158 -6.62 16.19 -11.15
N SER A 159 -5.39 15.77 -11.41
CA SER A 159 -4.80 15.82 -12.74
C SER A 159 -4.81 14.44 -13.41
N GLU A 160 -4.76 14.44 -14.75
CA GLU A 160 -4.61 13.23 -15.57
C GLU A 160 -3.15 12.71 -15.63
N ILE A 161 -2.23 13.35 -14.91
CA ILE A 161 -0.82 12.96 -14.91
C ILE A 161 -0.67 11.67 -14.12
N GLU A 162 -0.03 10.68 -14.71
CA GLU A 162 0.25 9.40 -14.09
C GLU A 162 1.75 9.24 -13.80
N ILE A 163 2.04 8.86 -12.57
CA ILE A 163 3.38 8.52 -12.09
C ILE A 163 3.45 7.00 -12.04
N THR A 164 4.43 6.42 -12.72
CA THR A 164 4.64 4.98 -12.71
C THR A 164 5.57 4.60 -11.55
N HIS A 165 5.09 3.75 -10.67
CA HIS A 165 5.86 3.18 -9.55
C HIS A 165 6.63 1.94 -10.04
N LEU A 166 7.95 1.95 -9.90
CA LEU A 166 8.85 0.89 -10.38
C LEU A 166 9.88 0.49 -9.30
N PRO A 167 9.44 -0.03 -8.14
CA PRO A 167 10.35 -0.45 -7.08
C PRO A 167 11.15 -1.68 -7.50
N GLU A 168 12.41 -1.75 -7.11
CA GLU A 168 13.24 -2.96 -7.25
C GLU A 168 13.14 -3.89 -6.03
N LYS A 169 12.72 -3.36 -4.89
CA LYS A 169 12.62 -4.11 -3.63
C LYS A 169 11.26 -3.91 -3.00
N ASN A 170 10.74 -4.96 -2.40
CA ASN A 170 9.60 -4.85 -1.52
C ASN A 170 10.06 -4.32 -0.15
N HIS A 171 9.42 -3.26 0.36
CA HIS A 171 9.73 -2.63 1.64
C HIS A 171 8.90 -3.18 2.81
N ALA A 172 8.04 -4.16 2.58
CA ALA A 172 7.11 -4.71 3.55
C ALA A 172 7.78 -5.17 4.87
N ASP A 173 8.92 -5.83 4.79
CA ASP A 173 9.64 -6.28 6.00
C ASP A 173 10.05 -5.09 6.90
N ARG A 174 10.41 -3.94 6.31
CA ARG A 174 10.71 -2.69 7.03
C ARG A 174 9.47 -2.13 7.67
N ASP A 175 8.39 -2.03 6.91
CA ASP A 175 7.16 -1.38 7.31
C ASP A 175 6.45 -2.21 8.39
N LEU A 176 6.39 -3.53 8.25
CA LEU A 176 5.90 -4.43 9.29
C LEU A 176 6.75 -4.38 10.57
N ALA A 177 8.07 -4.16 10.47
CA ALA A 177 8.91 -3.96 11.65
C ALA A 177 8.60 -2.65 12.40
N VAL A 178 8.22 -1.59 11.68
CA VAL A 178 7.75 -0.33 12.28
C VAL A 178 6.40 -0.55 12.98
N PHE A 179 5.43 -1.21 12.32
CA PHE A 179 4.13 -1.51 12.92
C PHE A 179 4.26 -2.33 14.19
N ARG A 180 5.13 -3.35 14.22
CA ARG A 180 5.40 -4.12 15.46
C ARG A 180 5.80 -3.21 16.62
N LYS A 181 6.70 -2.25 16.40
CA LYS A 181 7.11 -1.29 17.45
C LYS A 181 6.00 -0.33 17.86
N LEU A 182 5.16 0.09 16.90
CA LEU A 182 4.04 0.99 17.16
C LEU A 182 2.92 0.30 17.95
N THR A 183 2.82 -1.03 17.90
CA THR A 183 1.77 -1.83 18.56
C THR A 183 2.27 -2.56 19.81
N GLU A 184 3.53 -2.35 20.23
CA GLU A 184 4.04 -2.91 21.48
C GLU A 184 3.32 -2.34 22.72
N GLY A 185 2.88 -3.23 23.62
CA GLY A 185 2.15 -2.88 24.83
C GLY A 185 0.70 -2.46 24.56
N ASP A 186 0.21 -1.48 25.30
CA ASP A 186 -1.19 -0.99 25.22
C ASP A 186 -1.37 0.20 24.25
N LYS A 187 -0.47 0.36 23.30
CA LYS A 187 -0.55 1.42 22.29
C LYS A 187 -1.70 1.17 21.32
N THR A 188 -2.30 2.26 20.85
CA THR A 188 -3.33 2.28 19.82
C THR A 188 -2.79 2.92 18.54
N LEU A 189 -3.32 2.54 17.40
CA LEU A 189 -3.06 3.18 16.13
C LEU A 189 -4.22 4.13 15.76
N SER A 190 -3.94 5.14 14.94
CA SER A 190 -5.02 5.86 14.25
C SER A 190 -5.81 4.87 13.37
N GLU A 191 -7.09 5.17 13.11
CA GLU A 191 -7.94 4.35 12.23
C GLU A 191 -7.26 4.07 10.88
N ARG A 192 -6.64 5.10 10.30
CA ARG A 192 -5.89 4.97 9.05
C ARG A 192 -4.72 3.99 9.16
N LEU A 193 -3.87 4.11 10.19
CA LEU A 193 -2.72 3.21 10.37
C LEU A 193 -3.15 1.78 10.72
N PHE A 194 -4.26 1.64 11.41
CA PHE A 194 -4.84 0.32 11.73
C PHE A 194 -5.18 -0.45 10.45
N GLY A 195 -5.93 0.19 9.52
CA GLY A 195 -6.28 -0.43 8.23
C GLY A 195 -5.06 -0.69 7.35
N ILE A 196 -4.07 0.22 7.33
CA ILE A 196 -2.81 0.01 6.58
C ILE A 196 -2.06 -1.20 7.14
N TYR A 197 -1.95 -1.35 8.46
CA TYR A 197 -1.27 -2.50 9.07
C TYR A 197 -1.95 -3.81 8.71
N ALA A 198 -3.28 -3.88 8.78
CA ALA A 198 -4.04 -5.05 8.39
C ALA A 198 -3.82 -5.42 6.91
N ARG A 199 -3.83 -4.43 6.00
CA ARG A 199 -3.56 -4.64 4.56
C ARG A 199 -2.13 -5.11 4.31
N GLU A 200 -1.14 -4.47 4.92
CA GLU A 200 0.27 -4.85 4.77
C GLU A 200 0.50 -6.30 5.17
N LEU A 201 -0.11 -6.75 6.28
CA LEU A 201 -0.09 -8.16 6.68
C LEU A 201 -0.68 -9.08 5.59
N PHE A 202 -1.82 -8.72 5.00
CA PHE A 202 -2.48 -9.56 4.00
C PHE A 202 -1.77 -9.60 2.64
N ILE A 203 -1.04 -8.54 2.28
CA ILE A 203 -0.35 -8.44 0.99
C ILE A 203 1.04 -9.07 1.07
N SER A 204 1.79 -8.81 2.14
CA SER A 204 3.21 -9.14 2.24
C SER A 204 3.62 -9.86 3.53
N GLY A 205 2.72 -9.98 4.51
CA GLY A 205 3.03 -10.56 5.81
C GLY A 205 3.29 -12.06 5.73
N LYS A 206 4.31 -12.49 6.46
CA LYS A 206 4.67 -13.91 6.68
C LYS A 206 3.95 -14.44 7.93
N GLU A 207 3.96 -15.74 8.14
CA GLU A 207 3.39 -16.37 9.34
C GLU A 207 3.90 -15.72 10.64
N SER A 208 5.19 -15.39 10.72
CA SER A 208 5.79 -14.72 11.88
C SER A 208 5.24 -13.30 12.12
N ASP A 209 4.82 -12.60 11.06
CA ASP A 209 4.27 -11.25 11.16
C ASP A 209 2.82 -11.30 11.67
N PHE A 210 2.04 -12.26 11.19
CA PHE A 210 0.70 -12.54 11.71
C PHE A 210 0.75 -12.97 13.17
N ALA A 211 1.70 -13.83 13.55
CA ALA A 211 1.89 -14.23 14.95
C ALA A 211 2.23 -13.05 15.86
N ALA A 212 3.06 -12.13 15.39
CA ALA A 212 3.42 -10.92 16.14
C ALA A 212 2.25 -9.92 16.27
N ALA A 213 1.39 -9.83 15.25
CA ALA A 213 0.26 -8.92 15.21
C ALA A 213 -0.99 -9.45 15.95
N GLU A 214 -1.07 -10.75 16.16
CA GLU A 214 -2.29 -11.43 16.64
C GLU A 214 -2.83 -10.87 17.96
N GLU A 215 -1.96 -10.62 18.93
CA GLU A 215 -2.38 -10.10 20.24
C GLU A 215 -2.99 -8.70 20.11
N PHE A 216 -2.36 -7.81 19.35
CA PHE A 216 -2.85 -6.45 19.11
C PHE A 216 -4.24 -6.47 18.46
N PHE A 217 -4.42 -7.20 17.36
CA PHE A 217 -5.72 -7.28 16.66
C PHE A 217 -6.77 -8.06 17.45
N THR A 218 -6.39 -9.04 18.28
CA THR A 218 -7.32 -9.74 19.17
C THR A 218 -7.90 -8.81 20.22
N ARG A 219 -7.04 -8.00 20.90
CA ARG A 219 -7.49 -7.01 21.88
C ARG A 219 -8.40 -5.96 21.23
N ALA A 220 -8.03 -5.52 20.03
CA ALA A 220 -8.84 -4.60 19.27
C ALA A 220 -10.23 -5.18 18.93
N ALA A 221 -10.30 -6.41 18.42
CA ALA A 221 -11.55 -7.11 18.05
C ALA A 221 -12.46 -7.46 19.24
N ASP A 222 -11.94 -7.42 20.47
CA ASP A 222 -12.72 -7.59 21.70
C ASP A 222 -13.04 -6.24 22.38
N GLY A 223 -12.60 -5.10 21.77
CA GLY A 223 -12.83 -3.73 22.22
C GLY A 223 -13.94 -3.00 21.44
N ASP A 224 -13.93 -1.67 21.57
CA ASP A 224 -14.88 -0.78 20.88
C ASP A 224 -14.21 -0.21 19.62
N LEU A 225 -14.57 -0.75 18.46
CA LEU A 225 -14.07 -0.39 17.13
C LEU A 225 -15.20 0.08 16.22
N SER A 226 -14.85 0.86 15.20
CA SER A 226 -15.76 1.06 14.07
C SER A 226 -16.03 -0.27 13.35
N MET A 227 -17.12 -0.34 12.57
CA MET A 227 -17.45 -1.57 11.83
C MET A 227 -16.33 -1.97 10.87
N ASP A 228 -15.71 -1.00 10.22
CA ASP A 228 -14.62 -1.26 9.26
C ASP A 228 -13.38 -1.80 9.98
N GLN A 229 -12.95 -1.16 11.07
CA GLN A 229 -11.83 -1.66 11.88
C GLN A 229 -12.13 -3.04 12.47
N MET A 230 -13.37 -3.32 12.86
CA MET A 230 -13.77 -4.63 13.36
C MET A 230 -13.57 -5.70 12.28
N LYS A 231 -14.06 -5.47 11.05
CA LYS A 231 -13.86 -6.40 9.91
C LYS A 231 -12.37 -6.62 9.62
N GLU A 232 -11.58 -5.54 9.59
CA GLU A 232 -10.11 -5.61 9.38
C GLU A 232 -9.43 -6.47 10.48
N ALA A 233 -9.79 -6.25 11.74
CA ALA A 233 -9.26 -7.00 12.87
C ALA A 233 -9.61 -8.49 12.79
N LEU A 234 -10.88 -8.80 12.46
CA LEU A 234 -11.36 -10.18 12.32
C LEU A 234 -10.57 -10.94 11.25
N CYS A 235 -10.30 -10.31 10.09
CA CYS A 235 -9.48 -10.91 9.04
C CYS A 235 -8.10 -11.33 9.57
N VAL A 236 -7.40 -10.42 10.26
CA VAL A 236 -6.05 -10.69 10.78
C VAL A 236 -6.09 -11.80 11.85
N VAL A 237 -7.03 -11.73 12.79
CA VAL A 237 -7.13 -12.74 13.88
C VAL A 237 -7.47 -14.12 13.33
N VAL A 238 -8.40 -14.22 12.37
CA VAL A 238 -8.79 -15.50 11.75
C VAL A 238 -7.59 -16.12 11.04
N LYS A 239 -6.87 -15.37 10.24
CA LYS A 239 -5.68 -15.84 9.53
C LYS A 239 -4.56 -16.23 10.49
N ALA A 240 -4.23 -15.39 11.47
CA ALA A 240 -3.21 -15.69 12.47
C ALA A 240 -3.54 -16.99 13.25
N ALA A 241 -4.79 -17.14 13.69
CA ALA A 241 -5.26 -18.33 14.40
C ALA A 241 -5.19 -19.60 13.52
N ARG A 242 -5.58 -19.52 12.23
CA ARG A 242 -5.44 -20.64 11.29
C ARG A 242 -3.98 -21.05 11.11
N LEU A 243 -3.09 -20.11 10.85
CA LEU A 243 -1.66 -20.36 10.65
C LEU A 243 -1.02 -21.03 11.86
N ARG A 244 -1.44 -20.66 13.07
CA ARG A 244 -0.96 -21.25 14.32
C ARG A 244 -1.64 -22.56 14.69
N GLY A 245 -2.71 -22.96 14.00
CA GLY A 245 -3.49 -24.16 14.30
C GLY A 245 -4.48 -24.01 15.48
N ASP A 246 -4.77 -22.77 15.91
CA ASP A 246 -5.79 -22.49 16.93
C ASP A 246 -7.17 -22.35 16.27
N TYR A 247 -7.71 -23.51 15.87
CA TYR A 247 -8.97 -23.55 15.12
C TYR A 247 -10.17 -23.10 15.94
N LEU A 248 -10.16 -23.27 17.27
CA LEU A 248 -11.24 -22.77 18.12
C LEU A 248 -11.31 -21.25 18.07
N LYS A 249 -10.17 -20.59 18.18
CA LYS A 249 -10.07 -19.13 18.04
C LYS A 249 -10.45 -18.68 16.62
N MET A 250 -9.93 -19.35 15.60
CA MET A 250 -10.26 -19.09 14.20
C MET A 250 -11.78 -19.06 13.99
N TYR A 251 -12.49 -20.12 14.40
CA TYR A 251 -13.95 -20.18 14.25
C TYR A 251 -14.69 -19.13 15.08
N ARG A 252 -14.24 -18.88 16.32
CA ARG A 252 -14.86 -17.85 17.18
C ARG A 252 -14.91 -16.50 16.49
N TYR A 253 -13.79 -16.10 15.87
CA TYR A 253 -13.70 -14.79 15.20
C TYR A 253 -14.29 -14.81 13.79
N ALA A 254 -14.16 -15.89 13.04
CA ALA A 254 -14.82 -16.05 11.74
C ALA A 254 -16.35 -15.96 11.86
N MET A 255 -16.95 -16.56 12.91
CA MET A 255 -18.41 -16.45 13.13
C MET A 255 -18.88 -15.04 13.46
N LYS A 256 -18.05 -14.19 14.08
CA LYS A 256 -18.38 -12.77 14.29
C LYS A 256 -18.50 -12.03 12.95
N ASP A 257 -17.62 -12.30 11.98
CA ASP A 257 -17.65 -11.71 10.66
C ASP A 257 -18.84 -12.21 9.84
N ILE A 258 -19.04 -13.52 9.77
CA ILE A 258 -20.13 -14.15 8.99
C ILE A 258 -21.51 -13.74 9.52
N ALA A 259 -21.64 -13.51 10.82
CA ALA A 259 -22.90 -13.04 11.42
C ALA A 259 -23.27 -11.60 11.01
N SER A 260 -22.36 -10.86 10.41
CA SER A 260 -22.61 -9.55 9.80
C SER A 260 -22.86 -9.68 8.29
N GLU A 261 -21.93 -9.26 7.46
CA GLU A 261 -22.02 -9.37 6.00
C GLU A 261 -21.00 -10.37 5.42
N GLY A 262 -19.98 -10.72 6.22
CA GLY A 262 -18.85 -11.54 5.80
C GLY A 262 -17.92 -10.83 4.81
N VAL A 263 -16.63 -11.18 4.82
CA VAL A 263 -15.64 -10.68 3.88
C VAL A 263 -14.88 -11.82 3.21
N SER A 264 -14.39 -11.56 2.00
CA SER A 264 -13.71 -12.58 1.18
C SER A 264 -12.47 -13.14 1.86
N GLU A 265 -11.73 -12.34 2.61
CA GLU A 265 -10.54 -12.76 3.35
C GLU A 265 -10.87 -13.84 4.38
N VAL A 266 -11.96 -13.68 5.14
CA VAL A 266 -12.41 -14.69 6.13
C VAL A 266 -12.90 -15.95 5.42
N CYS A 267 -13.69 -15.82 4.36
CA CYS A 267 -14.15 -16.96 3.56
C CYS A 267 -12.95 -17.71 2.95
N TYR A 268 -11.95 -17.00 2.44
CA TYR A 268 -10.73 -17.59 1.90
C TYR A 268 -9.95 -18.39 2.97
N GLU A 269 -9.76 -17.85 4.17
CA GLU A 269 -9.05 -18.53 5.25
C GLU A 269 -9.81 -19.78 5.76
N LEU A 270 -11.13 -19.76 5.74
CA LEU A 270 -11.95 -20.96 6.00
C LEU A 270 -11.78 -22.00 4.88
N GLY A 271 -11.77 -21.56 3.62
CA GLY A 271 -11.48 -22.42 2.46
C GLY A 271 -10.13 -23.12 2.59
N GLU A 272 -9.08 -22.39 2.95
CA GLU A 272 -7.73 -22.92 3.19
C GLU A 272 -7.71 -23.96 4.34
N TYR A 273 -8.45 -23.68 5.42
CA TYR A 273 -8.56 -24.62 6.53
C TYR A 273 -9.20 -25.94 6.09
N TYR A 274 -10.35 -25.88 5.40
CA TYR A 274 -11.06 -27.08 4.96
C TYR A 274 -10.28 -27.85 3.88
N LEU A 275 -9.60 -27.16 2.98
CA LEU A 275 -8.74 -27.77 1.98
C LEU A 275 -7.59 -28.54 2.66
N GLY A 276 -6.93 -27.92 3.63
CA GLY A 276 -5.88 -28.57 4.42
C GLY A 276 -6.35 -29.74 5.28
N ALA A 277 -7.62 -29.73 5.71
CA ALA A 277 -8.27 -30.82 6.44
C ALA A 277 -8.75 -31.94 5.52
N GLY A 278 -8.67 -31.82 4.19
CA GLY A 278 -9.15 -32.82 3.24
C GLY A 278 -10.67 -32.80 3.04
N LEU A 279 -11.36 -31.76 3.48
CA LEU A 279 -12.80 -31.56 3.38
C LEU A 279 -13.10 -30.70 2.17
N TYR A 280 -13.01 -31.31 1.00
CA TYR A 280 -12.91 -30.56 -0.29
C TYR A 280 -14.24 -29.95 -0.74
N ASP A 281 -15.39 -30.54 -0.36
CA ASP A 281 -16.71 -29.96 -0.65
C ASP A 281 -16.92 -28.65 0.12
N GLU A 282 -16.56 -28.67 1.42
CA GLU A 282 -16.64 -27.48 2.28
C GLU A 282 -15.61 -26.42 1.83
N ALA A 283 -14.39 -26.85 1.45
CA ALA A 283 -13.39 -25.93 0.91
C ALA A 283 -13.90 -25.21 -0.33
N ALA A 284 -14.49 -25.97 -1.29
CA ALA A 284 -15.06 -25.39 -2.50
C ALA A 284 -16.20 -24.41 -2.19
N MET A 285 -17.05 -24.70 -1.21
CA MET A 285 -18.13 -23.80 -0.79
C MET A 285 -17.55 -22.47 -0.26
N TRP A 286 -16.54 -22.52 0.59
CA TRP A 286 -15.96 -21.30 1.17
C TRP A 286 -15.19 -20.48 0.16
N PHE A 287 -14.41 -21.09 -0.73
CA PHE A 287 -13.78 -20.38 -1.83
C PHE A 287 -14.79 -19.78 -2.81
N TYR A 288 -15.93 -20.48 -3.05
CA TYR A 288 -17.00 -19.94 -3.87
C TYR A 288 -17.61 -18.68 -3.24
N ASN A 289 -17.87 -18.72 -1.92
CA ASN A 289 -18.36 -17.55 -1.19
C ASN A 289 -17.37 -16.38 -1.27
N ALA A 290 -16.06 -16.65 -1.14
CA ALA A 290 -15.03 -15.62 -1.27
C ALA A 290 -15.05 -14.94 -2.64
N VAL A 291 -15.34 -15.68 -3.73
CA VAL A 291 -15.35 -15.13 -5.10
C VAL A 291 -16.65 -14.42 -5.45
N HIS A 292 -17.81 -14.94 -4.98
CA HIS A 292 -19.11 -14.58 -5.54
C HIS A 292 -20.06 -13.90 -4.55
N GLU A 293 -19.92 -14.12 -3.24
CA GLU A 293 -20.90 -13.69 -2.26
C GLU A 293 -20.35 -12.63 -1.29
N ALA A 294 -19.03 -12.51 -1.16
CA ALA A 294 -18.37 -11.58 -0.25
C ALA A 294 -17.46 -10.61 -1.00
N GLY A 295 -17.23 -9.42 -0.42
CA GLY A 295 -16.28 -8.44 -0.94
C GLY A 295 -14.94 -8.47 -0.20
N SER A 296 -13.83 -8.19 -0.87
CA SER A 296 -12.52 -8.02 -0.25
C SER A 296 -12.35 -6.62 0.32
N ILE A 297 -11.74 -6.53 1.49
CA ILE A 297 -11.43 -5.25 2.16
C ILE A 297 -9.91 -5.02 2.34
N LEU A 298 -9.12 -6.09 2.43
CA LEU A 298 -7.67 -6.02 2.65
C LEU A 298 -6.86 -6.49 1.43
N ASN A 299 -7.27 -7.57 0.78
CA ASN A 299 -6.54 -8.13 -0.36
C ASN A 299 -7.53 -8.65 -1.41
N ILE A 300 -7.69 -7.90 -2.49
CA ILE A 300 -8.62 -8.23 -3.59
C ILE A 300 -8.36 -9.62 -4.20
N ARG A 301 -7.16 -10.15 -4.06
CA ARG A 301 -6.83 -11.50 -4.53
C ARG A 301 -7.59 -12.59 -3.77
N CYS A 302 -8.08 -12.31 -2.54
CA CYS A 302 -8.89 -13.25 -1.78
C CYS A 302 -10.28 -13.46 -2.40
N SER A 303 -10.83 -12.48 -3.14
CA SER A 303 -12.01 -12.66 -4.00
C SER A 303 -11.67 -12.97 -5.46
N GLY A 304 -10.38 -12.97 -5.82
CA GLY A 304 -9.86 -13.13 -7.15
C GLY A 304 -9.08 -14.45 -7.35
N ASP A 305 -7.88 -14.30 -7.88
CA ASP A 305 -7.04 -15.42 -8.32
C ASP A 305 -6.71 -16.43 -7.23
N LEU A 306 -6.57 -16.01 -5.97
CA LEU A 306 -6.29 -16.94 -4.85
C LEU A 306 -7.48 -17.87 -4.63
N ALA A 307 -8.68 -17.34 -4.43
CA ALA A 307 -9.87 -18.16 -4.20
C ALA A 307 -10.28 -18.99 -5.42
N LEU A 308 -10.10 -18.45 -6.64
CA LEU A 308 -10.32 -19.18 -7.90
C LEU A 308 -9.38 -20.39 -8.02
N ASN A 309 -8.11 -20.26 -7.60
CA ASN A 309 -7.18 -21.40 -7.54
C ASN A 309 -7.58 -22.40 -6.46
N GLY A 310 -8.03 -21.94 -5.27
CA GLY A 310 -8.56 -22.80 -4.22
C GLY A 310 -9.77 -23.62 -4.68
N LEU A 311 -10.70 -23.00 -5.42
CA LEU A 311 -11.81 -23.70 -6.08
C LEU A 311 -11.32 -24.77 -7.05
N ALA A 312 -10.36 -24.41 -7.92
CA ALA A 312 -9.81 -25.35 -8.88
C ALA A 312 -9.15 -26.55 -8.20
N GLU A 313 -8.39 -26.32 -7.14
CA GLU A 313 -7.75 -27.38 -6.37
C GLU A 313 -8.79 -28.28 -5.65
N SER A 314 -9.79 -27.67 -5.01
CA SER A 314 -10.87 -28.41 -4.34
C SER A 314 -11.59 -29.33 -5.34
N TYR A 315 -11.99 -28.82 -6.51
CA TYR A 315 -12.63 -29.62 -7.55
C TYR A 315 -11.71 -30.71 -8.13
N GLU A 316 -10.42 -30.45 -8.23
CA GLU A 316 -9.44 -31.47 -8.67
C GLU A 316 -9.38 -32.63 -7.66
N LYS A 317 -9.34 -32.33 -6.35
CA LYS A 317 -9.36 -33.32 -5.27
C LYS A 317 -10.67 -34.14 -5.23
N LEU A 318 -11.79 -33.54 -5.61
CA LEU A 318 -13.09 -34.20 -5.75
C LEU A 318 -13.22 -35.03 -7.03
N GLY A 319 -12.22 -35.02 -7.93
CA GLY A 319 -12.29 -35.70 -9.22
C GLY A 319 -13.13 -35.00 -10.27
N LEU A 320 -13.53 -33.75 -10.05
CA LEU A 320 -14.35 -32.94 -10.93
C LEU A 320 -13.47 -32.14 -11.91
N ALA A 321 -12.76 -32.84 -12.77
CA ALA A 321 -11.69 -32.31 -13.63
C ALA A 321 -12.15 -31.19 -14.60
N GLN A 322 -13.42 -31.16 -14.99
CA GLN A 322 -13.94 -30.11 -15.86
C GLN A 322 -14.04 -28.78 -15.09
N GLN A 323 -14.69 -28.79 -13.93
CA GLN A 323 -14.83 -27.62 -13.07
C GLN A 323 -13.45 -27.09 -12.64
N ALA A 324 -12.53 -27.99 -12.26
CA ALA A 324 -11.15 -27.61 -11.92
C ALA A 324 -10.48 -26.81 -13.06
N ARG A 325 -10.60 -27.27 -14.31
CA ARG A 325 -10.06 -26.56 -15.50
C ARG A 325 -10.71 -25.20 -15.72
N GLU A 326 -12.03 -25.11 -15.59
CA GLU A 326 -12.78 -23.87 -15.75
C GLU A 326 -12.31 -22.80 -14.77
N TYR A 327 -12.16 -23.15 -13.48
CA TYR A 327 -11.70 -22.21 -12.45
C TYR A 327 -10.21 -21.86 -12.60
N ARG A 328 -9.34 -22.78 -13.05
CA ARG A 328 -7.94 -22.44 -13.39
C ARG A 328 -7.86 -21.41 -14.51
N VAL A 329 -8.68 -21.55 -15.55
CA VAL A 329 -8.73 -20.57 -16.66
C VAL A 329 -9.18 -19.21 -16.14
N LYS A 330 -10.21 -19.16 -15.28
CA LYS A 330 -10.67 -17.93 -14.65
C LYS A 330 -9.58 -17.30 -13.79
N ALA A 331 -8.84 -18.07 -12.99
CA ALA A 331 -7.75 -17.58 -12.16
C ALA A 331 -6.62 -16.95 -12.99
N ILE A 332 -6.25 -17.59 -14.13
CA ILE A 332 -5.21 -17.06 -15.04
C ILE A 332 -5.69 -15.78 -15.75
N ALA A 333 -6.98 -15.74 -16.11
CA ALA A 333 -7.57 -14.60 -16.81
C ALA A 333 -7.92 -13.43 -15.87
N TRP A 334 -7.92 -13.69 -14.54
CA TRP A 334 -8.30 -12.70 -13.56
C TRP A 334 -7.33 -11.51 -13.60
N LYS A 335 -7.91 -10.33 -13.66
CA LYS A 335 -7.20 -9.06 -13.48
C LYS A 335 -7.96 -8.31 -12.40
N ALA A 336 -7.24 -7.69 -11.49
CA ALA A 336 -7.86 -6.73 -10.62
C ALA A 336 -8.49 -5.63 -11.48
N ASP A 337 -9.76 -5.36 -11.29
CA ASP A 337 -10.42 -4.25 -11.97
C ASP A 337 -9.66 -2.97 -11.59
N ALA A 338 -9.24 -2.22 -12.59
CA ALA A 338 -8.78 -0.86 -12.38
C ALA A 338 -10.01 -0.11 -11.81
N GLY A 339 -9.96 0.28 -10.53
CA GLY A 339 -11.05 1.01 -9.91
C GLY A 339 -11.41 2.21 -10.77
N ASP A 340 -12.72 2.34 -11.07
CA ASP A 340 -13.29 3.49 -11.77
C ASP A 340 -13.11 4.80 -10.99
#